data_02d10579af917fc1f68c0e5df8dd4f92
#
_entry.id   02d10579af917fc1f68c0e5df8dd4f92
#
_cell.length_a   1.000
_cell.length_b   1.000
_cell.length_c   1.000
_cell.angle_alpha   90.00
_cell.angle_beta   90.00
_cell.angle_gamma   90.00
#
_symmetry.space_group_name_H-M   'P 1'
#
loop_
_entity.id
_entity.type
_entity.pdbx_description
1 polymer ?
#
loop_
_entity_poly.entity_id
_entity_poly.type
_entity_poly.pdbx_seq_one_letter_code
_entity_poly.pdbx_strand_id
1 'polypeptide(L)'
;MAASSVAPVLLALALGFLLLVWRARRRPRVQRVVVVVGDVGRSPRMQYHALSLARRGFDVTLLGYSXXXXXXXXXXXXXXXXXXXXXXXXXXXXXXXXXXXXXXXXXXXXXXXXXXXXXXXXXXXXXNPPGLPSIAVCWVVCCLRGSKLIIDWHNYGYTMLGLTHGFAHPLVQLAKWYEKLCGRLSDLNLCVTNAMKEDLAKNWNIRAVTVYDKPASFFTSTPLETQHQLFMKLGHTYSPFRASTEPLDPAIERSAFTELNPRSRKVTQLDGRPALLVSSTSWTEDEDFSILLKALERFEEWIIDGANLPSLVCVITGKGPLKEYYGQIISQMCLKHIQICTPWLEAEDYPLLLGSADLGVCLHKSSSGLDLPMKVVDMFGCCLPVCAINFHCLHELVKHEENGMVFMDSEELADQLKILFSEFSSPDNRLNQFRKNLKESKQLRWDESWERTVFPLFTHT
;
A
#
# COMPACT_ATOMS: atom_id res chain seq x y z
N MET A 1 -47.39 -17.82 39.55
CA MET A 1 -46.32 -17.57 40.52
C MET A 1 -44.95 -17.49 39.92
N ALA A 2 -44.68 -18.17 38.75
CA ALA A 2 -43.35 -18.16 38.12
C ALA A 2 -42.96 -16.82 37.54
N ALA A 3 -43.94 -16.03 37.05
CA ALA A 3 -43.63 -14.77 36.40
C ALA A 3 -43.15 -13.67 37.38
N SER A 4 -43.55 -13.76 38.66
CA SER A 4 -43.19 -12.73 39.64
C SER A 4 -41.75 -12.86 40.16
N SER A 5 -41.12 -14.02 39.98
CA SER A 5 -39.74 -14.20 40.42
C SER A 5 -38.73 -13.91 39.27
N VAL A 6 -39.16 -13.87 38.02
CA VAL A 6 -38.28 -13.63 36.88
C VAL A 6 -37.92 -12.14 36.76
N ALA A 7 -38.88 -11.25 37.01
CA ALA A 7 -38.67 -9.81 36.88
C ALA A 7 -37.57 -9.28 37.83
N PRO A 8 -37.55 -9.65 39.12
CA PRO A 8 -36.46 -9.23 40.00
C PRO A 8 -35.09 -9.78 39.58
N VAL A 9 -35.05 -11.03 39.07
CA VAL A 9 -33.80 -11.61 38.62
C VAL A 9 -33.24 -10.88 37.39
N LEU A 10 -34.12 -10.58 36.43
CA LEU A 10 -33.75 -9.83 35.23
C LEU A 10 -33.28 -8.43 35.61
N LEU A 11 -33.99 -7.78 36.56
CA LEU A 11 -33.58 -6.45 37.00
C LEU A 11 -32.20 -6.50 37.68
N ALA A 12 -31.97 -7.51 38.53
CA ALA A 12 -30.69 -7.66 39.19
C ALA A 12 -29.54 -7.89 38.20
N LEU A 13 -29.79 -8.72 37.17
CA LEU A 13 -28.81 -8.97 36.12
C LEU A 13 -28.51 -7.70 35.32
N ALA A 14 -29.54 -6.93 35.01
CA ALA A 14 -29.38 -5.66 34.28
C ALA A 14 -28.61 -4.65 35.11
N LEU A 15 -28.91 -4.54 36.39
CA LEU A 15 -28.21 -3.63 37.31
C LEU A 15 -26.76 -4.07 37.50
N GLY A 16 -26.53 -5.38 37.62
CA GLY A 16 -25.20 -5.92 37.71
C GLY A 16 -24.38 -5.63 36.46
N PHE A 17 -24.98 -5.80 35.31
CA PHE A 17 -24.34 -5.50 34.03
C PHE A 17 -24.01 -4.01 33.95
N LEU A 18 -24.97 -3.14 34.29
CA LEU A 18 -24.75 -1.70 34.27
C LEU A 18 -23.64 -1.29 35.24
N LEU A 19 -23.61 -1.92 36.41
CA LEU A 19 -22.57 -1.65 37.40
C LEU A 19 -21.18 -2.05 36.87
N LEU A 20 -21.10 -3.20 36.20
CA LEU A 20 -19.86 -3.66 35.62
C LEU A 20 -19.37 -2.69 34.52
N VAL A 21 -20.30 -2.25 33.67
CA VAL A 21 -19.99 -1.27 32.62
C VAL A 21 -19.52 0.04 33.26
N TRP A 22 -20.26 0.50 34.27
CA TRP A 22 -19.90 1.75 34.99
C TRP A 22 -18.51 1.64 35.64
N ARG A 23 -18.22 0.51 36.28
CA ARG A 23 -16.91 0.27 36.87
C ARG A 23 -15.81 0.23 35.83
N ALA A 24 -16.06 -0.45 34.71
CA ALA A 24 -15.09 -0.53 33.63
C ALA A 24 -14.77 0.85 33.06
N ARG A 25 -15.80 1.69 32.94
CA ARG A 25 -15.61 3.05 32.42
C ARG A 25 -14.88 3.99 33.38
N ARG A 26 -14.96 3.70 34.68
CA ARG A 26 -14.35 4.56 35.71
C ARG A 26 -12.88 4.22 35.99
N ARG A 27 -12.37 3.12 35.48
CA ARG A 27 -10.97 2.78 35.69
C ARG A 27 -10.08 3.81 34.98
N PRO A 28 -9.00 4.23 35.62
CA PRO A 28 -8.08 5.16 34.97
C PRO A 28 -7.64 4.59 33.63
N ARG A 29 -7.71 5.41 32.62
CA ARG A 29 -7.32 5.00 31.28
C ARG A 29 -5.86 5.29 31.05
N VAL A 30 -5.07 4.27 30.91
CA VAL A 30 -3.73 4.42 30.40
C VAL A 30 -3.86 4.83 28.92
N GLN A 31 -2.91 5.56 28.42
CA GLN A 31 -2.92 5.96 27.00
C GLN A 31 -2.61 4.76 26.12
N ARG A 32 -3.53 3.86 26.06
CA ARG A 32 -3.43 2.61 25.27
C ARG A 32 -4.30 2.70 24.04
N VAL A 33 -3.73 2.26 22.93
CA VAL A 33 -4.45 2.19 21.65
C VAL A 33 -4.31 0.77 21.11
N VAL A 34 -5.45 0.20 20.69
CA VAL A 34 -5.44 -1.09 20.02
C VAL A 34 -5.70 -0.83 18.53
N VAL A 35 -4.76 -1.23 17.70
CA VAL A 35 -4.84 -1.09 16.26
C VAL A 35 -5.25 -2.45 15.70
N VAL A 36 -6.42 -2.50 15.07
CA VAL A 36 -6.98 -3.74 14.54
C VAL A 36 -6.87 -3.76 13.03
N VAL A 37 -6.25 -4.80 12.51
CA VAL A 37 -6.04 -4.95 11.06
C VAL A 37 -6.46 -6.36 10.63
N GLY A 38 -6.52 -6.60 9.34
CA GLY A 38 -6.66 -7.94 8.83
C GLY A 38 -5.32 -8.67 8.92
N ASP A 39 -4.60 -8.70 7.81
CA ASP A 39 -3.25 -9.26 7.79
C ASP A 39 -2.25 -8.15 8.15
N VAL A 40 -1.57 -8.31 9.29
CA VAL A 40 -0.61 -7.31 9.77
C VAL A 40 0.48 -7.06 8.73
N GLY A 41 0.98 -8.12 8.10
CA GLY A 41 2.06 -8.00 7.12
C GLY A 41 1.64 -7.28 5.84
N ARG A 42 0.35 -7.27 5.53
CA ARG A 42 -0.17 -6.66 4.31
C ARG A 42 -0.82 -5.31 4.53
N SER A 43 -0.62 -4.73 5.71
CA SER A 43 -1.23 -3.44 6.06
C SER A 43 -0.16 -2.42 6.47
N PRO A 44 0.70 -1.97 5.55
CA PRO A 44 1.77 -1.04 5.94
C PRO A 44 1.25 0.25 6.56
N ARG A 45 0.15 0.79 6.06
CA ARG A 45 -0.43 2.02 6.61
C ARG A 45 -0.75 1.88 8.09
N MET A 46 -1.37 0.75 8.47
CA MET A 46 -1.75 0.53 9.87
C MET A 46 -0.51 0.29 10.75
N GLN A 47 0.53 -0.34 10.19
CA GLN A 47 1.81 -0.46 10.89
C GLN A 47 2.42 0.91 11.14
N TYR A 48 2.34 1.81 10.16
CA TYR A 48 2.85 3.18 10.29
C TYR A 48 2.07 3.96 11.34
N HIS A 49 0.74 3.81 11.40
CA HIS A 49 -0.08 4.39 12.47
C HIS A 49 0.40 3.91 13.84
N ALA A 50 0.59 2.60 13.96
CA ALA A 50 1.01 2.01 15.23
C ALA A 50 2.37 2.52 15.68
N LEU A 51 3.32 2.61 14.75
CA LEU A 51 4.66 3.12 15.05
C LEU A 51 4.62 4.59 15.47
N SER A 52 3.83 5.39 14.77
CA SER A 52 3.72 6.82 15.10
C SER A 52 3.10 7.04 16.48
N LEU A 53 2.07 6.24 16.81
CA LEU A 53 1.47 6.30 18.14
C LEU A 53 2.48 5.89 19.21
N ALA A 54 3.21 4.81 18.98
CA ALA A 54 4.20 4.32 19.95
C ALA A 54 5.31 5.33 20.18
N ARG A 55 5.76 5.99 19.11
CA ARG A 55 6.80 7.01 19.22
C ARG A 55 6.37 8.22 20.05
N ARG A 56 5.06 8.46 20.15
CA ARG A 56 4.51 9.57 20.92
C ARG A 56 4.03 9.16 22.31
N GLY A 57 4.47 8.00 22.76
CA GLY A 57 4.26 7.57 24.13
C GLY A 57 3.01 6.77 24.40
N PHE A 58 2.23 6.43 23.36
CA PHE A 58 1.07 5.56 23.55
C PHE A 58 1.53 4.11 23.71
N ASP A 59 0.81 3.37 24.54
CA ASP A 59 1.01 1.93 24.68
C ASP A 59 0.16 1.25 23.61
N VAL A 60 0.79 0.77 22.53
CA VAL A 60 0.10 0.31 21.34
C VAL A 60 0.10 -1.22 21.26
N THR A 61 -1.06 -1.78 21.01
CA THR A 61 -1.21 -3.21 20.69
C THR A 61 -1.72 -3.33 19.26
N LEU A 62 -0.98 -4.06 18.44
CA LEU A 62 -1.37 -4.32 17.05
C LEU A 62 -1.99 -5.72 16.99
N LEU A 63 -3.26 -5.77 16.62
CA LEU A 63 -4.04 -7.01 16.63
C LEU A 63 -4.44 -7.38 15.22
N GLY A 64 -4.09 -8.60 14.79
CA GLY A 64 -4.45 -9.08 13.45
C GLY A 64 -3.89 -10.44 13.14
N TYR A 65 -4.07 -10.89 11.89
CA TYR A 65 -3.55 -12.17 11.41
C TYR A 65 -2.09 -11.99 10.98
N SER A 66 -1.35 -13.05 11.06
CA SER A 66 0.04 -13.03 10.58
C SER A 66 0.26 -14.12 9.55
N UNK A 67 0.01 -13.69 8.52
CA UNK A 67 0.24 -14.59 7.41
C UNK A 67 1.52 -14.37 6.69
N UNK A 68 1.92 -13.03 6.85
CA UNK A 68 3.14 -12.69 6.18
C UNK A 68 4.09 -12.11 7.21
N UNK A 69 5.17 -11.97 6.76
CA UNK A 69 6.14 -11.48 7.71
C UNK A 69 5.82 -10.02 7.99
N UNK A 70 5.90 -9.65 9.04
CA UNK A 70 5.67 -8.28 9.44
C UNK A 70 6.86 -7.49 9.01
N UNK A 71 6.62 -6.48 8.71
CA UNK A 71 7.69 -5.58 8.36
C UNK A 71 8.63 -5.46 9.51
N UNK A 72 9.65 -5.39 9.39
CA UNK A 72 10.70 -5.27 10.32
C UNK A 72 10.60 -4.04 11.17
N UNK A 73 10.07 -3.20 10.70
CA UNK A 73 9.85 -1.98 11.34
C UNK A 73 8.82 -2.06 12.46
N UNK A 74 8.05 -2.80 12.33
CA UNK A 74 7.01 -2.96 13.29
C UNK A 74 7.49 -3.68 14.50
N UNK A 75 8.27 -4.35 14.30
CA UNK A 75 8.81 -5.17 15.36
C UNK A 75 9.78 -4.42 16.24
N UNK A 76 10.25 -3.64 15.75
CA UNK A 76 11.22 -2.85 16.42
C UNK A 76 10.63 -1.85 17.37
N UNK A 77 9.67 -1.49 17.18
CA UNK A 77 9.06 -0.51 18.00
C UNK A 77 8.29 -1.20 19.12
N UNK A 78 8.24 -0.71 19.99
CA UNK A 78 7.57 -1.19 21.13
C UNK A 78 6.10 -1.38 20.91
N UNK A 79 5.86 -1.69 20.03
CA UNK A 79 4.53 -2.04 19.80
C UNK A 79 4.32 -3.47 20.19
N UNK A 80 3.54 -3.66 20.86
CA UNK A 80 3.16 -4.95 21.29
C UNK A 80 2.42 -5.55 20.14
N UNK A 81 2.85 -6.29 19.62
CA UNK A 81 2.27 -6.99 18.59
C UNK A 81 1.54 -8.14 19.15
N UNK A 82 0.63 -8.11 19.24
CA UNK A 82 -0.25 -9.13 19.65
C UNK A 82 -0.70 -9.78 18.40
N UNK A 83 -0.10 -10.47 18.06
CA UNK A 83 -0.38 -11.26 16.96
C UNK A 83 -1.46 -12.13 17.35
N UNK A 84 -2.25 -11.87 17.04
CA UNK A 84 -3.34 -12.70 17.22
C UNK A 84 -3.10 -13.85 16.43
N UNK A 85 -2.61 -14.51 16.84
CA UNK A 85 -2.40 -15.76 16.31
C UNK A 85 -3.61 -16.09 15.68
N UNK A 86 -3.61 -15.85 14.89
CA UNK A 86 -4.65 -16.17 14.18
C UNK A 86 -4.81 -17.51 14.13
N UNK A 87 -5.23 -17.70 14.99
CA UNK A 87 -5.59 -18.97 15.07
C UNK A 87 -5.97 -19.30 13.73
N UNK A 88 -5.36 -19.72 13.44
CA UNK A 88 -5.72 -20.39 12.47
C UNK A 88 -6.82 -20.08 11.60
N UNK A 89 -6.57 -19.35 11.44
CA UNK A 89 -7.54 -19.16 10.64
C UNK A 89 -7.40 -19.84 9.39
N UNK A 90 -6.69 -20.57 9.59
CA UNK A 90 -6.47 -21.29 8.56
C UNK A 90 -7.58 -21.81 7.81
N UNK A 91 -7.97 -22.19 8.09
CA UNK A 91 -8.88 -22.86 7.58
C UNK A 91 -9.92 -22.27 6.71
N UNK A 92 -9.68 -21.49 6.62
CA UNK A 92 -10.76 -21.10 6.07
C UNK A 92 -10.85 -21.08 4.56
N UNK A 93 -10.02 -21.55 4.23
CA UNK A 93 -10.01 -21.45 2.84
C UNK A 93 -11.15 -22.14 2.14
N UNK A 94 -11.35 -22.88 2.00
CA UNK A 94 -12.15 -23.64 1.20
C UNK A 94 -13.58 -23.71 1.63
N UNK A 95 -13.86 -23.45 2.37
CA UNK A 95 -15.11 -23.79 2.77
C UNK A 95 -16.16 -22.92 2.06
N UNK A 96 -16.95 -23.37 1.74
CA UNK A 96 -18.09 -22.81 1.20
C UNK A 96 -18.67 -21.73 2.02
N UNK A 97 -19.61 -21.23 1.76
CA UNK A 97 -20.37 -20.23 2.37
C UNK A 97 -20.60 -20.46 3.87
N UNK A 98 -20.83 -21.50 4.26
CA UNK A 98 -21.05 -21.87 5.64
C UNK A 98 -19.80 -21.70 6.42
N UNK A 99 -18.98 -21.93 5.83
CA UNK A 99 -17.71 -21.81 6.42
C UNK A 99 -17.29 -20.38 6.55
N UNK A 100 -17.70 -19.75 5.86
CA UNK A 100 -17.46 -18.35 5.91
C UNK A 100 -18.19 -17.75 7.09
N UNK A 101 -19.15 -18.12 7.35
CA UNK A 101 -19.92 -17.70 8.50
C UNK A 101 -19.27 -18.19 9.75
N UNK A 102 -18.88 -19.16 9.75
CA UNK A 102 -18.15 -19.75 10.88
C UNK A 102 -16.80 -19.08 11.06
N UNK A 103 -16.37 -18.75 10.10
CA UNK A 103 -15.14 -18.05 10.16
C UNK A 103 -15.32 -16.63 10.62
N UNK A 104 -16.20 -16.23 10.33
CA UNK A 104 -16.54 -14.93 10.77
C UNK A 104 -16.91 -14.94 12.25
N UNK A 105 -17.52 -15.79 12.60
CA UNK A 105 -17.84 -15.95 13.99
C UNK A 105 -16.61 -16.21 14.82
N UNK A 106 -15.90 -16.86 14.33
CA UNK A 106 -14.66 -17.19 15.00
C UNK A 106 -13.74 -15.99 15.04
N UNK A 107 -13.82 -15.37 14.13
CA UNK A 107 -13.09 -14.16 14.07
C UNK A 107 -13.67 -13.13 14.99
N UNK A 108 -14.77 -13.16 15.06
CA UNK A 108 -15.46 -12.25 15.93
C UNK A 108 -15.21 -12.63 17.38
N UNK A 109 -15.23 -13.68 17.60
CA UNK A 109 -14.97 -14.16 18.95
C UNK A 109 -13.53 -13.95 19.35
N UNK A 110 -12.87 -14.12 18.46
CA UNK A 110 -11.47 -13.92 18.69
C UNK A 110 -11.14 -12.45 18.85
N UNK A 111 -11.73 -11.80 18.19
CA UNK A 111 -11.52 -10.39 18.27
C UNK A 111 -12.13 -9.85 19.53
N UNK A 112 -13.10 -10.32 19.86
CA UNK A 112 -13.75 -9.91 21.06
C UNK A 112 -12.95 -10.32 22.28
N UNK A 113 -12.53 -11.31 22.19
CA UNK A 113 -11.69 -11.86 23.26
C UNK A 113 -10.39 -11.13 23.38
N UNK A 114 -10.02 -10.90 22.39
CA UNK A 114 -8.78 -10.17 22.35
C UNK A 114 -8.95 -8.70 22.73
N UNK A 115 -9.86 -8.26 22.36
CA UNK A 115 -10.14 -6.89 22.67
C UNK A 115 -10.57 -6.73 24.11
N UNK A 116 -11.14 -7.61 24.52
CA UNK A 116 -11.55 -7.61 25.88
C UNK A 116 -10.41 -7.91 26.85
N UNK A 117 -9.65 -8.54 26.34
CA UNK A 117 -8.43 -8.88 27.06
C UNK A 117 -7.46 -7.76 27.07
N UNK A 118 -7.58 -7.02 26.20
CA UNK A 118 -6.66 -5.91 26.17
C UNK A 118 -7.13 -4.94 27.24
N UNK A 119 -6.35 -4.45 27.84
CA UNK A 119 -6.60 -3.62 28.98
C UNK A 119 -7.36 -2.40 28.46
N UNK A 120 -7.84 -1.70 29.06
CA UNK A 120 -8.62 -0.54 28.81
C UNK A 120 -7.99 0.32 27.76
N UNK A 121 -8.37 0.26 26.72
CA UNK A 121 -7.88 1.03 25.61
C UNK A 121 -8.60 2.31 25.52
N UNK A 122 -8.02 3.21 25.01
CA UNK A 122 -8.57 4.50 24.80
C UNK A 122 -9.20 4.65 23.47
N UNK A 123 -8.51 3.90 22.37
CA UNK A 123 -9.01 3.93 21.08
C UNK A 123 -8.75 2.63 20.38
N UNK A 124 -9.59 2.30 19.46
CA UNK A 124 -9.40 1.20 18.62
C UNK A 124 -9.48 1.79 17.25
N UNK A 125 -8.49 1.59 16.39
CA UNK A 125 -8.43 1.96 15.05
C UNK A 125 -8.67 0.71 14.24
N UNK A 126 -9.63 0.67 13.60
CA UNK A 126 -10.03 -0.41 12.76
C UNK A 126 -9.73 -0.03 11.36
N UNK A 127 -9.33 -0.90 10.69
CA UNK A 127 -9.05 -0.74 9.33
C UNK A 127 -10.18 -1.23 8.54
N ASN A 128 -10.54 -0.56 7.47
CA ASN A 128 -11.58 -1.05 6.57
C ASN A 128 -11.10 -0.90 5.13
N PRO A 129 -11.11 -1.92 4.33
CA PRO A 129 -11.40 -3.33 4.61
C PRO A 129 -10.22 -4.06 5.28
N PRO A 130 -10.45 -5.20 5.91
CA PRO A 130 -11.73 -5.88 6.06
C PRO A 130 -12.48 -5.40 7.32
N GLY A 131 -13.77 -5.09 7.15
CA GLY A 131 -14.57 -4.59 8.26
C GLY A 131 -15.62 -5.56 8.77
N LEU A 132 -15.79 -6.68 8.08
CA LEU A 132 -16.80 -7.66 8.47
C LEU A 132 -16.12 -8.87 9.13
N PRO A 133 -16.39 -9.22 10.35
CA PRO A 133 -17.31 -8.58 11.32
C PRO A 133 -16.62 -7.60 12.27
N SER A 134 -15.38 -7.22 11.97
CA SER A 134 -14.49 -6.51 12.89
C SER A 134 -15.06 -5.18 13.38
N ILE A 135 -15.72 -4.41 12.51
CA ILE A 135 -16.23 -3.10 12.93
C ILE A 135 -17.29 -3.27 14.03
N ALA A 136 -18.22 -4.20 13.85
CA ALA A 136 -19.26 -4.43 14.83
C ALA A 136 -18.70 -4.90 16.16
N VAL A 137 -17.72 -5.82 16.12
CA VAL A 137 -17.07 -6.34 17.32
C VAL A 137 -16.34 -5.20 18.05
N CYS A 138 -15.58 -4.41 17.31
CA CYS A 138 -14.86 -3.28 17.90
C CYS A 138 -15.80 -2.27 18.51
N TRP A 139 -16.93 -2.00 17.85
CA TRP A 139 -17.93 -1.07 18.38
C TRP A 139 -18.49 -1.57 19.70
N VAL A 140 -18.84 -2.86 19.78
CA VAL A 140 -19.38 -3.44 21.02
C VAL A 140 -18.35 -3.32 22.15
N VAL A 141 -17.08 -3.68 21.88
CA VAL A 141 -16.02 -3.58 22.88
C VAL A 141 -15.85 -2.13 23.35
N CYS A 142 -15.86 -1.18 22.42
CA CYS A 142 -15.73 0.23 22.76
C CYS A 142 -16.89 0.72 23.62
N CYS A 143 -18.10 0.27 23.33
CA CYS A 143 -19.28 0.61 24.15
C CYS A 143 -19.13 0.07 25.57
N LEU A 144 -18.70 -1.18 25.69
CA LEU A 144 -18.55 -1.82 27.01
C LEU A 144 -17.43 -1.19 27.83
N ARG A 145 -16.35 -0.79 27.16
CA ARG A 145 -15.17 -0.21 27.82
C ARG A 145 -15.21 1.31 27.95
N GLY A 146 -16.15 1.96 27.27
CA GLY A 146 -16.17 3.41 27.19
C GLY A 146 -15.00 3.96 26.39
N SER A 147 -14.53 3.18 25.43
CA SER A 147 -13.43 3.58 24.53
C SER A 147 -14.00 4.21 23.27
N LYS A 148 -13.15 4.92 22.52
CA LYS A 148 -13.58 5.51 21.25
C LYS A 148 -13.14 4.64 20.08
N LEU A 149 -14.02 4.52 19.11
CA LEU A 149 -13.79 3.75 17.89
C LEU A 149 -13.38 4.68 16.76
N ILE A 150 -12.22 4.41 16.18
CA ILE A 150 -11.71 5.15 15.04
C ILE A 150 -11.63 4.19 13.87
N ILE A 151 -12.25 4.55 12.73
CA ILE A 151 -12.16 3.75 11.51
C ILE A 151 -11.27 4.48 10.53
N ASP A 152 -10.30 3.76 9.96
CA ASP A 152 -9.45 4.26 8.88
C ASP A 152 -9.91 3.61 7.58
N TRP A 153 -10.55 4.40 6.73
CA TRP A 153 -11.14 3.93 5.48
C TRP A 153 -10.10 3.94 4.37
N HIS A 154 -9.61 2.76 4.00
CA HIS A 154 -8.69 2.59 2.86
C HIS A 154 -9.46 2.37 1.56
N ASN A 155 -10.60 1.70 1.67
CA ASN A 155 -11.45 1.35 0.56
C ASN A 155 -12.76 0.85 1.17
N TYR A 156 -13.68 0.40 0.32
CA TYR A 156 -14.94 -0.18 0.81
C TYR A 156 -14.91 -1.69 0.58
N GLY A 157 -15.25 -2.44 1.61
CA GLY A 157 -15.27 -3.89 1.51
C GLY A 157 -16.32 -4.39 0.52
N TYR A 158 -17.47 -3.71 0.44
CA TYR A 158 -18.51 -4.14 -0.49
C TYR A 158 -18.07 -4.02 -1.95
N THR A 159 -17.22 -3.05 -2.30
CA THR A 159 -16.74 -2.94 -3.67
C THR A 159 -15.82 -4.11 -4.01
N MET A 160 -15.03 -4.55 -3.05
CA MET A 160 -14.15 -5.70 -3.25
C MET A 160 -14.97 -6.99 -3.44
N LEU A 161 -16.02 -7.15 -2.65
CA LEU A 161 -16.95 -8.29 -2.82
C LEU A 161 -17.69 -8.20 -4.14
N GLY A 162 -18.03 -6.98 -4.56
CA GLY A 162 -18.74 -6.77 -5.81
C GLY A 162 -17.96 -7.19 -7.04
N LEU A 163 -16.62 -7.09 -6.97
CA LEU A 163 -15.78 -7.51 -8.09
C LEU A 163 -15.83 -9.02 -8.32
N THR A 164 -16.02 -9.81 -7.26
CA THR A 164 -16.08 -11.27 -7.38
C THR A 164 -17.50 -11.81 -7.55
N HIS A 165 -18.51 -11.16 -6.93
CA HIS A 165 -19.89 -11.68 -6.89
C HIS A 165 -20.88 -10.86 -7.71
N GLY A 166 -20.48 -9.68 -8.22
CA GLY A 166 -21.39 -8.76 -8.89
C GLY A 166 -22.09 -7.83 -7.88
N PHE A 167 -22.26 -6.58 -8.29
CA PHE A 167 -22.78 -5.56 -7.36
C PHE A 167 -24.25 -5.73 -7.02
N ALA A 168 -25.02 -6.48 -7.83
CA ALA A 168 -26.42 -6.77 -7.53
C ALA A 168 -26.61 -7.93 -6.57
N HIS A 169 -25.53 -8.64 -6.23
CA HIS A 169 -25.62 -9.82 -5.35
C HIS A 169 -26.12 -9.39 -3.97
N PRO A 170 -27.04 -10.16 -3.35
CA PRO A 170 -27.58 -9.76 -2.03
C PRO A 170 -26.54 -9.64 -0.94
N LEU A 171 -25.49 -10.48 -0.97
CA LEU A 171 -24.42 -10.39 0.03
C LEU A 171 -23.63 -9.09 -0.11
N VAL A 172 -23.45 -8.60 -1.33
CA VAL A 172 -22.77 -7.33 -1.57
C VAL A 172 -23.60 -6.17 -1.02
N GLN A 173 -24.94 -6.19 -1.25
CA GLN A 173 -25.83 -5.17 -0.72
C GLN A 173 -25.89 -5.21 0.81
N LEU A 174 -25.89 -6.41 1.37
CA LEU A 174 -25.86 -6.56 2.84
C LEU A 174 -24.56 -6.02 3.42
N ALA A 175 -23.43 -6.30 2.77
CA ALA A 175 -22.14 -5.79 3.20
C ALA A 175 -22.09 -4.26 3.13
N LYS A 176 -22.66 -3.69 2.08
CA LYS A 176 -22.74 -2.23 1.93
C LYS A 176 -23.54 -1.61 3.06
N TRP A 177 -24.70 -2.18 3.34
CA TRP A 177 -25.57 -1.70 4.42
C TRP A 177 -24.86 -1.79 5.77
N TYR A 178 -24.18 -2.92 6.02
CA TYR A 178 -23.44 -3.13 7.26
C TYR A 178 -22.35 -2.07 7.43
N GLU A 179 -21.54 -1.85 6.39
CA GLU A 179 -20.45 -0.86 6.46
C GLU A 179 -21.00 0.54 6.73
N LYS A 180 -22.10 0.89 6.06
CA LYS A 180 -22.71 2.20 6.21
C LYS A 180 -23.24 2.39 7.64
N LEU A 181 -23.94 1.41 8.16
CA LEU A 181 -24.49 1.49 9.52
C LEU A 181 -23.37 1.54 10.56
N CYS A 182 -22.42 0.61 10.47
CA CYS A 182 -21.35 0.53 11.47
C CYS A 182 -20.41 1.73 11.39
N GLY A 183 -20.19 2.26 10.20
CA GLY A 183 -19.38 3.45 10.04
C GLY A 183 -19.97 4.66 10.73
N ARG A 184 -21.30 4.77 10.70
CA ARG A 184 -21.99 5.86 11.39
C ARG A 184 -21.89 5.77 12.91
N LEU A 185 -21.63 4.58 13.43
CA LEU A 185 -21.53 4.37 14.87
C LEU A 185 -20.15 4.69 15.42
N SER A 186 -19.16 4.88 14.55
CA SER A 186 -17.80 5.20 14.99
C SER A 186 -17.71 6.63 15.52
N ASP A 187 -16.70 6.86 16.35
CA ASP A 187 -16.49 8.18 16.96
C ASP A 187 -15.67 9.10 16.06
N LEU A 188 -14.73 8.54 15.31
CA LEU A 188 -13.84 9.31 14.44
C LEU A 188 -13.53 8.48 13.21
N ASN A 189 -13.46 9.16 12.05
CA ASN A 189 -13.19 8.49 10.78
C ASN A 189 -12.06 9.19 10.07
N LEU A 190 -11.11 8.39 9.57
CA LEU A 190 -10.04 8.82 8.70
C LEU A 190 -10.26 8.20 7.33
N CYS A 191 -9.77 8.84 6.29
CA CYS A 191 -9.87 8.27 4.94
C CYS A 191 -8.63 8.66 4.13
N VAL A 192 -8.45 8.02 2.99
CA VAL A 192 -7.19 8.11 2.25
C VAL A 192 -7.18 9.20 1.19
N THR A 193 -8.34 9.70 0.77
CA THR A 193 -8.42 10.75 -0.27
C THR A 193 -9.54 11.72 0.03
N ASN A 194 -9.46 12.89 -0.59
CA ASN A 194 -10.58 13.83 -0.54
C ASN A 194 -11.79 13.31 -1.30
N ALA A 195 -11.59 12.56 -2.37
CA ALA A 195 -12.71 11.93 -3.08
C ALA A 195 -13.48 10.99 -2.16
N MET A 196 -12.77 10.20 -1.35
CA MET A 196 -13.42 9.32 -0.39
C MET A 196 -14.11 10.10 0.72
N LYS A 197 -13.45 11.17 1.19
CA LYS A 197 -14.06 12.05 2.21
C LYS A 197 -15.42 12.58 1.73
N GLU A 198 -15.48 13.05 0.48
CA GLU A 198 -16.73 13.56 -0.10
C GLU A 198 -17.77 12.46 -0.27
N ASP A 199 -17.36 11.27 -0.71
CA ASP A 199 -18.26 10.15 -0.89
C ASP A 199 -18.85 9.70 0.46
N LEU A 200 -18.01 9.63 1.49
CA LEU A 200 -18.48 9.26 2.84
C LEU A 200 -19.49 10.29 3.38
N ALA A 201 -19.22 11.58 3.16
CA ALA A 201 -20.11 12.62 3.62
C ALA A 201 -21.44 12.61 2.86
N LYS A 202 -21.38 12.54 1.54
CA LYS A 202 -22.55 12.67 0.68
C LYS A 202 -23.44 11.42 0.70
N ASN A 203 -22.84 10.26 0.56
CA ASN A 203 -23.59 9.03 0.35
C ASN A 203 -23.73 8.17 1.60
N TRP A 204 -22.90 8.38 2.60
CA TRP A 204 -22.85 7.54 3.80
C TRP A 204 -23.17 8.31 5.07
N ASN A 205 -23.24 9.64 5.00
CA ASN A 205 -23.45 10.53 6.14
C ASN A 205 -22.39 10.31 7.23
N ILE A 206 -21.14 10.15 6.80
CA ILE A 206 -19.99 9.97 7.69
C ILE A 206 -19.01 11.11 7.44
N ARG A 207 -18.60 11.78 8.52
CA ARG A 207 -17.56 12.83 8.44
C ARG A 207 -16.19 12.20 8.65
N ALA A 208 -15.30 12.40 7.70
CA ALA A 208 -13.96 11.84 7.77
C ALA A 208 -12.90 12.93 7.60
N VAL A 209 -11.72 12.66 8.12
CA VAL A 209 -10.54 13.51 7.94
C VAL A 209 -9.62 12.81 6.95
N THR A 210 -9.19 13.52 5.91
CA THR A 210 -8.30 12.94 4.91
C THR A 210 -6.87 12.85 5.48
N VAL A 211 -6.32 11.65 5.43
CA VAL A 211 -4.93 11.37 5.81
C VAL A 211 -4.30 10.62 4.65
N TYR A 212 -3.58 11.36 3.82
CA TYR A 212 -2.92 10.75 2.65
C TYR A 212 -1.83 9.79 3.08
N ASP A 213 -1.69 8.71 2.32
CA ASP A 213 -0.52 7.85 2.46
C ASP A 213 0.72 8.63 2.07
N LYS A 214 1.78 8.46 2.85
CA LYS A 214 3.08 9.10 2.62
C LYS A 214 4.16 8.04 2.64
N PRO A 215 5.25 8.25 1.90
CA PRO A 215 6.31 7.25 1.86
C PRO A 215 7.05 7.16 3.19
N ALA A 216 7.49 5.95 3.51
CA ALA A 216 8.38 5.75 4.65
C ALA A 216 9.74 6.38 4.37
N SER A 217 10.53 6.61 5.43
CA SER A 217 11.80 7.32 5.31
C SER A 217 12.82 6.63 4.41
N PHE A 218 12.74 5.29 4.28
CA PHE A 218 13.71 4.58 3.45
C PHE A 218 13.39 4.63 1.94
N PHE A 219 12.24 5.17 1.55
CA PHE A 219 11.96 5.47 0.14
C PHE A 219 12.52 6.85 -0.17
N THR A 220 13.72 6.86 -0.69
CA THR A 220 14.47 8.08 -0.98
C THR A 220 15.34 7.86 -2.21
N SER A 221 15.89 8.93 -2.77
CA SER A 221 16.82 8.82 -3.91
C SER A 221 18.04 7.99 -3.50
N THR A 222 18.50 7.15 -4.41
CA THR A 222 19.63 6.27 -4.15
C THR A 222 20.92 6.93 -4.64
N PRO A 223 21.94 7.09 -3.79
CA PRO A 223 23.22 7.64 -4.25
C PRO A 223 23.84 6.77 -5.35
N LEU A 224 24.59 7.40 -6.22
CA LEU A 224 25.14 6.73 -7.42
C LEU A 224 26.01 5.53 -7.03
N GLU A 225 26.78 5.64 -5.96
CA GLU A 225 27.63 4.54 -5.48
C GLU A 225 26.79 3.33 -5.07
N THR A 226 25.67 3.58 -4.41
CA THR A 226 24.75 2.53 -3.98
C THR A 226 24.03 1.94 -5.20
N GLN A 227 23.67 2.77 -6.18
CA GLN A 227 23.08 2.29 -7.43
C GLN A 227 24.02 1.28 -8.10
N HIS A 228 25.30 1.62 -8.18
CA HIS A 228 26.29 0.75 -8.81
C HIS A 228 26.39 -0.59 -8.09
N GLN A 229 26.46 -0.57 -6.76
CA GLN A 229 26.51 -1.79 -5.97
C GLN A 229 25.29 -2.66 -6.20
N LEU A 230 24.11 -2.03 -6.26
CA LEU A 230 22.86 -2.76 -6.53
C LEU A 230 22.90 -3.40 -7.91
N PHE A 231 23.30 -2.64 -8.93
CA PHE A 231 23.35 -3.15 -10.30
C PHE A 231 24.35 -4.30 -10.44
N MET A 232 25.50 -4.20 -9.77
CA MET A 232 26.48 -5.29 -9.78
C MET A 232 25.91 -6.54 -9.10
N LYS A 233 25.24 -6.35 -7.97
CA LYS A 233 24.61 -7.45 -7.25
C LYS A 233 23.53 -8.13 -8.11
N LEU A 234 22.63 -7.35 -8.70
CA LEU A 234 21.55 -7.91 -9.52
C LEU A 234 22.09 -8.54 -10.81
N GLY A 235 23.19 -8.02 -11.32
CA GLY A 235 23.83 -8.56 -12.52
C GLY A 235 24.36 -9.98 -12.35
N HIS A 236 24.64 -10.41 -11.13
CA HIS A 236 25.06 -11.79 -10.90
C HIS A 236 23.98 -12.79 -11.29
N THR A 237 22.71 -12.40 -11.15
CA THR A 237 21.57 -13.28 -11.44
C THR A 237 20.84 -12.89 -12.72
N TYR A 238 20.72 -11.60 -12.99
CA TYR A 238 19.82 -11.08 -14.04
C TYR A 238 20.65 -10.35 -15.10
N SER A 239 20.68 -10.93 -16.31
CA SER A 239 21.54 -10.43 -17.40
C SER A 239 21.22 -8.98 -17.82
N PRO A 240 19.98 -8.46 -17.73
CA PRO A 240 19.77 -7.06 -18.13
C PRO A 240 20.54 -6.03 -17.31
N PHE A 241 21.01 -6.41 -16.12
CA PHE A 241 21.82 -5.51 -15.29
C PHE A 241 23.33 -5.60 -15.60
N ARG A 242 23.73 -6.54 -16.44
CA ARG A 242 25.13 -6.72 -16.81
C ARG A 242 25.54 -5.78 -17.93
N ALA A 243 26.82 -5.40 -17.94
CA ALA A 243 27.35 -4.57 -19.00
C ALA A 243 27.18 -5.23 -20.37
N SER A 244 26.79 -4.46 -21.36
CA SER A 244 26.69 -4.95 -22.74
C SER A 244 28.04 -5.11 -23.37
N THR A 245 29.06 -4.32 -22.93
CA THR A 245 30.45 -4.40 -23.40
C THR A 245 31.35 -4.39 -22.18
N GLU A 246 32.39 -5.23 -22.21
CA GLU A 246 33.31 -5.27 -21.10
C GLU A 246 34.34 -4.14 -21.20
N PRO A 247 34.78 -3.58 -20.05
CA PRO A 247 35.79 -2.53 -20.08
C PRO A 247 37.11 -3.07 -20.63
N LEU A 248 37.88 -2.21 -21.29
CA LEU A 248 39.23 -2.57 -21.76
C LEU A 248 40.16 -2.86 -20.58
N ASP A 249 40.04 -2.11 -19.50
CA ASP A 249 40.81 -2.32 -18.28
C ASP A 249 39.99 -3.27 -17.38
N PRO A 250 40.54 -4.48 -17.10
CA PRO A 250 39.74 -5.42 -16.26
C PRO A 250 39.58 -5.00 -14.83
N ALA A 251 40.28 -3.97 -14.35
CA ALA A 251 40.12 -3.45 -13.00
C ALA A 251 38.84 -2.60 -12.88
N ILE A 252 38.27 -2.13 -13.98
CA ILE A 252 37.08 -1.31 -13.99
C ILE A 252 35.83 -2.21 -13.84
N GLU A 253 34.97 -1.90 -12.87
CA GLU A 253 33.69 -2.58 -12.71
C GLU A 253 32.63 -1.86 -13.54
N ARG A 254 31.88 -2.61 -14.33
CA ARG A 254 30.83 -2.02 -15.18
C ARG A 254 29.54 -2.81 -15.05
N SER A 255 28.46 -2.09 -14.83
CA SER A 255 27.09 -2.62 -14.93
C SER A 255 26.49 -2.15 -16.25
N ALA A 256 25.20 -2.47 -16.48
CA ALA A 256 24.50 -1.97 -17.65
C ALA A 256 24.38 -0.44 -17.64
N PHE A 257 24.43 0.19 -16.48
CA PHE A 257 24.11 1.61 -16.30
C PHE A 257 25.27 2.43 -15.76
N THR A 258 26.21 1.82 -15.05
CA THR A 258 27.20 2.53 -14.24
C THR A 258 28.58 1.88 -14.37
N GLU A 259 29.58 2.64 -13.98
CA GLU A 259 30.97 2.21 -14.04
C GLU A 259 31.72 2.74 -12.83
N LEU A 260 32.49 1.87 -12.18
CA LEU A 260 33.36 2.25 -11.06
C LEU A 260 34.80 2.18 -11.49
N ASN A 261 35.50 3.31 -11.39
CA ASN A 261 36.97 3.34 -11.62
C ASN A 261 37.62 3.06 -10.26
N PRO A 262 38.33 1.92 -10.13
CA PRO A 262 38.92 1.56 -8.83
C PRO A 262 40.06 2.47 -8.39
N ARG A 263 40.71 3.15 -9.32
CA ARG A 263 41.83 4.05 -9.00
C ARG A 263 41.30 5.35 -8.35
N SER A 264 40.29 5.96 -8.95
CA SER A 264 39.68 7.18 -8.41
C SER A 264 38.55 6.89 -7.41
N ARG A 265 38.05 5.65 -7.36
CA ARG A 265 36.92 5.20 -6.58
C ARG A 265 35.66 5.98 -6.91
N LYS A 266 35.59 6.51 -8.12
CA LYS A 266 34.43 7.31 -8.56
C LYS A 266 33.51 6.46 -9.41
N VAL A 267 32.20 6.58 -9.13
CA VAL A 267 31.16 5.94 -9.93
C VAL A 267 30.57 6.98 -10.88
N THR A 268 30.45 6.60 -12.14
CA THR A 268 29.82 7.45 -13.15
C THR A 268 28.77 6.67 -13.90
N GLN A 269 27.79 7.36 -14.44
CA GLN A 269 26.84 6.76 -15.36
C GLN A 269 27.49 6.58 -16.73
N LEU A 270 27.17 5.48 -17.40
CA LEU A 270 27.69 5.23 -18.74
C LEU A 270 27.06 6.16 -19.76
N ASP A 271 27.86 6.66 -20.69
CA ASP A 271 27.34 7.36 -21.84
C ASP A 271 26.56 6.40 -22.71
N GLY A 272 25.36 6.82 -23.14
CA GLY A 272 24.53 5.96 -23.96
C GLY A 272 23.91 4.79 -23.23
N ARG A 273 23.83 4.85 -21.90
CA ARG A 273 23.24 3.79 -21.12
C ARG A 273 21.76 3.61 -21.46
N PRO A 274 21.21 2.40 -21.23
CA PRO A 274 19.77 2.25 -21.38
C PRO A 274 19.03 3.01 -20.28
N ALA A 275 17.78 3.33 -20.55
CA ALA A 275 16.88 3.87 -19.52
C ALA A 275 16.34 2.71 -18.68
N LEU A 276 16.15 2.97 -17.40
CA LEU A 276 15.64 1.97 -16.46
C LEU A 276 14.20 2.29 -16.10
N LEU A 277 13.30 1.40 -16.50
CA LEU A 277 11.86 1.51 -16.28
C LEU A 277 11.45 0.48 -15.25
N VAL A 278 10.67 0.87 -14.23
CA VAL A 278 10.28 -0.04 -13.16
C VAL A 278 8.76 -0.04 -13.02
N SER A 279 8.20 -1.22 -12.86
CA SER A 279 6.80 -1.38 -12.48
C SER A 279 6.73 -2.42 -11.35
N SER A 280 5.80 -2.22 -10.44
CA SER A 280 5.58 -3.14 -9.31
C SER A 280 4.15 -3.65 -9.39
N THR A 281 3.96 -4.94 -9.12
CA THR A 281 2.66 -5.55 -9.35
C THR A 281 2.41 -6.70 -8.37
N SER A 282 1.14 -6.96 -8.12
CA SER A 282 0.70 -8.19 -7.46
C SER A 282 0.32 -9.26 -8.47
N TRP A 283 0.49 -9.00 -9.77
CA TRP A 283 0.18 -9.92 -10.86
C TRP A 283 -1.24 -10.48 -10.76
N THR A 284 -2.20 -9.59 -10.53
CA THR A 284 -3.62 -9.93 -10.41
C THR A 284 -4.37 -9.42 -11.63
N GLU A 285 -5.62 -9.89 -11.79
CA GLU A 285 -6.41 -9.54 -12.97
C GLU A 285 -6.77 -8.07 -13.07
N ASP A 286 -6.74 -7.36 -11.95
CA ASP A 286 -7.06 -5.93 -11.94
C ASP A 286 -5.94 -5.05 -12.52
N GLU A 287 -4.77 -5.63 -12.78
CA GLU A 287 -3.66 -4.93 -13.43
C GLU A 287 -3.41 -5.57 -14.79
N ASP A 288 -3.73 -4.82 -15.85
CA ASP A 288 -3.59 -5.34 -17.22
C ASP A 288 -2.21 -5.01 -17.77
N PHE A 289 -1.26 -5.93 -17.60
CA PHE A 289 0.10 -5.73 -18.07
C PHE A 289 0.25 -5.82 -19.58
N SER A 290 -0.79 -6.26 -20.31
CA SER A 290 -0.75 -6.18 -21.76
C SER A 290 -0.61 -4.73 -22.24
N ILE A 291 -1.12 -3.77 -21.46
CA ILE A 291 -0.99 -2.35 -21.80
C ILE A 291 0.48 -1.94 -21.86
N LEU A 292 1.26 -2.33 -20.85
CA LEU A 292 2.69 -2.03 -20.84
C LEU A 292 3.43 -2.77 -21.95
N LEU A 293 3.13 -4.05 -22.14
CA LEU A 293 3.82 -4.86 -23.15
C LEU A 293 3.57 -4.33 -24.56
N LYS A 294 2.33 -3.91 -24.86
CA LYS A 294 2.01 -3.31 -26.15
C LYS A 294 2.73 -1.97 -26.34
N ALA A 295 2.81 -1.17 -25.27
CA ALA A 295 3.53 0.12 -25.35
C ALA A 295 5.02 -0.10 -25.63
N LEU A 296 5.62 -1.13 -25.01
CA LEU A 296 7.02 -1.47 -25.24
C LEU A 296 7.24 -1.95 -26.69
N GLU A 297 6.30 -2.73 -27.23
CA GLU A 297 6.40 -3.15 -28.64
C GLU A 297 6.38 -1.94 -29.59
N ARG A 298 5.52 -0.97 -29.31
CA ARG A 298 5.47 0.24 -30.12
C ARG A 298 6.75 1.06 -30.00
N PHE A 299 7.28 1.16 -28.81
CA PHE A 299 8.55 1.84 -28.55
C PHE A 299 9.69 1.19 -29.35
N GLU A 300 9.73 -0.13 -29.35
CA GLU A 300 10.71 -0.91 -30.12
C GLU A 300 10.61 -0.59 -31.61
N GLU A 301 9.39 -0.49 -32.13
CA GLU A 301 9.16 -0.15 -33.55
C GLU A 301 9.75 1.23 -33.88
N TRP A 302 9.56 2.20 -32.99
CA TRP A 302 10.11 3.54 -33.21
C TRP A 302 11.63 3.52 -33.25
N ILE A 303 12.26 2.75 -32.37
CA ILE A 303 13.74 2.64 -32.38
C ILE A 303 14.20 2.01 -33.71
N ILE A 304 13.53 0.95 -34.14
CA ILE A 304 13.87 0.27 -35.42
C ILE A 304 13.72 1.24 -36.58
N ASP A 305 12.71 2.09 -36.54
CA ASP A 305 12.45 3.08 -37.60
C ASP A 305 13.39 4.28 -37.55
N GLY A 306 14.31 4.32 -36.60
CA GLY A 306 15.36 5.35 -36.55
C GLY A 306 15.11 6.48 -35.58
N ALA A 307 14.10 6.39 -34.70
CA ALA A 307 13.86 7.42 -33.70
C ALA A 307 15.05 7.49 -32.71
N ASN A 308 15.36 8.70 -32.27
CA ASN A 308 16.46 8.92 -31.33
C ASN A 308 15.96 8.63 -29.90
N LEU A 309 15.93 7.36 -29.54
CA LEU A 309 15.46 6.89 -28.26
C LEU A 309 16.49 5.95 -27.64
N PRO A 310 16.61 5.92 -26.31
CA PRO A 310 17.52 4.99 -25.67
C PRO A 310 16.97 3.56 -25.72
N SER A 311 17.82 2.57 -25.59
CA SER A 311 17.37 1.22 -25.27
C SER A 311 16.78 1.24 -23.86
N LEU A 312 15.96 0.24 -23.54
CA LEU A 312 15.28 0.18 -22.25
C LEU A 312 15.58 -1.12 -21.53
N VAL A 313 15.71 -1.03 -20.22
CA VAL A 313 15.61 -2.18 -19.32
C VAL A 313 14.35 -1.95 -18.50
N CYS A 314 13.39 -2.86 -18.66
CA CYS A 314 12.10 -2.79 -17.96
C CYS A 314 12.07 -3.87 -16.89
N VAL A 315 11.98 -3.44 -15.64
CA VAL A 315 11.98 -4.34 -14.48
C VAL A 315 10.59 -4.36 -13.89
N ILE A 316 9.98 -5.54 -13.83
CA ILE A 316 8.65 -5.70 -13.25
C ILE A 316 8.80 -6.57 -12.00
N THR A 317 8.56 -6.00 -10.83
CA THR A 317 8.76 -6.68 -9.56
C THR A 317 7.42 -7.13 -8.97
N GLY A 318 7.46 -8.23 -8.23
CA GLY A 318 6.31 -8.70 -7.47
C GLY A 318 6.04 -10.18 -7.66
N LYS A 319 5.11 -10.67 -6.85
CA LYS A 319 4.61 -12.04 -6.89
C LYS A 319 3.13 -12.03 -7.15
N GLY A 320 2.62 -13.07 -7.78
CA GLY A 320 1.19 -13.22 -7.93
C GLY A 320 0.81 -14.28 -8.94
N PRO A 321 -0.50 -14.53 -9.04
CA PRO A 321 -0.99 -15.68 -9.84
C PRO A 321 -0.76 -15.56 -11.33
N LEU A 322 -0.69 -14.35 -11.89
CA LEU A 322 -0.51 -14.18 -13.34
C LEU A 322 0.94 -14.00 -13.77
N LYS A 323 1.90 -14.15 -12.85
CA LYS A 323 3.31 -13.96 -13.21
C LYS A 323 3.75 -14.92 -14.30
N GLU A 324 3.40 -16.20 -14.20
CA GLU A 324 3.78 -17.18 -15.21
C GLU A 324 3.09 -16.89 -16.55
N TYR A 325 1.83 -16.49 -16.52
CA TYR A 325 1.08 -16.16 -17.73
C TYR A 325 1.78 -15.04 -18.52
N TYR A 326 2.11 -13.94 -17.85
CA TYR A 326 2.79 -12.83 -18.52
C TYR A 326 4.24 -13.16 -18.84
N GLY A 327 4.88 -14.01 -18.03
CA GLY A 327 6.24 -14.47 -18.31
C GLY A 327 6.33 -15.21 -19.64
N GLN A 328 5.32 -16.02 -19.95
CA GLN A 328 5.27 -16.71 -21.23
C GLN A 328 5.10 -15.73 -22.39
N ILE A 329 4.24 -14.72 -22.21
CA ILE A 329 4.05 -13.70 -23.25
C ILE A 329 5.36 -12.96 -23.48
N ILE A 330 6.04 -12.55 -22.40
CA ILE A 330 7.31 -11.82 -22.47
C ILE A 330 8.38 -12.66 -23.20
N SER A 331 8.44 -13.96 -22.91
CA SER A 331 9.45 -14.84 -23.52
C SER A 331 9.27 -14.96 -25.03
N GLN A 332 8.06 -14.73 -25.53
CA GLN A 332 7.76 -14.81 -26.96
C GLN A 332 7.90 -13.48 -27.68
N MET A 333 8.13 -12.39 -26.95
CA MET A 333 8.31 -11.07 -27.56
C MET A 333 9.69 -10.97 -28.20
N CYS A 334 9.73 -10.43 -29.41
CA CYS A 334 10.97 -10.28 -30.18
C CYS A 334 11.45 -8.82 -30.09
N LEU A 335 12.02 -8.48 -28.94
CA LEU A 335 12.52 -7.13 -28.69
C LEU A 335 14.05 -7.13 -28.76
N LYS A 336 14.59 -6.25 -29.58
CA LYS A 336 16.06 -6.12 -29.75
C LYS A 336 16.65 -5.01 -28.88
N HIS A 337 15.89 -3.96 -28.63
CA HIS A 337 16.39 -2.79 -27.91
C HIS A 337 15.79 -2.65 -26.52
N ILE A 338 14.90 -3.57 -26.13
CA ILE A 338 14.23 -3.55 -24.84
C ILE A 338 14.44 -4.92 -24.19
N GLN A 339 14.92 -4.92 -22.95
CA GLN A 339 15.03 -6.13 -22.14
C GLN A 339 14.02 -6.04 -21.01
N ILE A 340 13.24 -7.11 -20.82
CA ILE A 340 12.24 -7.17 -19.75
C ILE A 340 12.69 -8.19 -18.72
N CYS A 341 12.70 -7.80 -17.47
CA CYS A 341 13.22 -8.61 -16.36
C CYS A 341 12.15 -8.65 -15.26
N THR A 342 11.87 -9.83 -14.73
CA THR A 342 10.92 -9.98 -13.63
C THR A 342 11.63 -10.60 -12.42
N PRO A 343 12.53 -9.84 -11.78
CA PRO A 343 13.42 -10.41 -10.77
C PRO A 343 12.73 -10.63 -9.44
N TRP A 344 13.31 -11.53 -8.67
CA TRP A 344 13.04 -11.65 -7.25
C TRP A 344 13.94 -10.68 -6.51
N LEU A 345 13.37 -9.76 -5.75
CA LEU A 345 14.16 -8.78 -5.00
C LEU A 345 14.03 -9.02 -3.51
N GLU A 346 15.13 -8.85 -2.80
CA GLU A 346 15.10 -8.77 -1.35
C GLU A 346 14.41 -7.47 -0.94
N ALA A 347 13.79 -7.49 0.24
CA ALA A 347 13.00 -6.34 0.69
C ALA A 347 13.81 -5.05 0.74
N GLU A 348 15.08 -5.14 1.16
CA GLU A 348 15.94 -3.95 1.25
C GLU A 348 16.41 -3.44 -0.11
N ASP A 349 16.35 -4.26 -1.15
CA ASP A 349 16.78 -3.85 -2.49
C ASP A 349 15.68 -3.09 -3.23
N TYR A 350 14.42 -3.31 -2.89
CA TYR A 350 13.32 -2.69 -3.60
C TYR A 350 13.35 -1.15 -3.55
N PRO A 351 13.49 -0.52 -2.36
CA PRO A 351 13.61 0.94 -2.36
C PRO A 351 14.83 1.46 -3.12
N LEU A 352 15.94 0.71 -3.07
CA LEU A 352 17.15 1.10 -3.79
C LEU A 352 16.92 1.08 -5.29
N LEU A 353 16.17 0.09 -5.79
CA LEU A 353 15.84 0.01 -7.21
C LEU A 353 14.96 1.18 -7.62
N LEU A 354 13.93 1.49 -6.82
CA LEU A 354 13.06 2.64 -7.13
C LEU A 354 13.85 3.93 -7.17
N GLY A 355 14.80 4.10 -6.24
CA GLY A 355 15.64 5.30 -6.19
C GLY A 355 16.69 5.36 -7.28
N SER A 356 16.87 4.27 -8.03
CA SER A 356 17.84 4.18 -9.12
C SER A 356 17.20 4.29 -10.51
N ALA A 357 15.90 4.17 -10.60
CA ALA A 357 15.18 4.09 -11.87
C ALA A 357 14.97 5.46 -12.49
N ASP A 358 14.68 5.47 -13.78
CA ASP A 358 14.41 6.70 -14.54
C ASP A 358 12.92 7.01 -14.60
N LEU A 359 12.08 5.97 -14.63
CA LEU A 359 10.63 6.15 -14.75
C LEU A 359 9.93 4.93 -14.14
N GLY A 360 8.85 5.20 -13.40
CA GLY A 360 7.97 4.15 -12.92
C GLY A 360 6.71 4.08 -13.77
N VAL A 361 6.11 2.90 -13.86
CA VAL A 361 4.82 2.70 -14.53
C VAL A 361 3.90 1.99 -13.55
N CYS A 362 2.69 2.53 -13.40
CA CYS A 362 1.69 1.94 -12.51
C CYS A 362 0.43 1.61 -13.31
N LEU A 363 0.02 0.34 -13.27
CA LEU A 363 -1.17 -0.13 -13.96
C LEU A 363 -2.31 -0.45 -13.00
N HIS A 364 -2.14 -0.16 -11.72
CA HIS A 364 -3.15 -0.43 -10.72
C HIS A 364 -4.28 0.60 -10.79
N LYS A 365 -5.51 0.11 -10.87
CA LYS A 365 -6.71 0.93 -10.74
C LYS A 365 -7.41 0.60 -9.43
N SER A 366 -7.86 1.63 -8.73
CA SER A 366 -8.64 1.46 -7.52
C SER A 366 -9.99 0.79 -7.83
N SER A 367 -10.41 -0.19 -7.02
CA SER A 367 -11.71 -0.85 -7.21
C SER A 367 -12.89 0.10 -6.98
N SER A 368 -12.75 1.03 -6.07
CA SER A 368 -13.77 2.04 -5.81
C SER A 368 -13.55 3.33 -6.60
N GLY A 369 -12.36 3.54 -7.12
CA GLY A 369 -11.95 4.80 -7.71
C GLY A 369 -11.58 5.86 -6.70
N LEU A 370 -11.54 5.51 -5.41
CA LEU A 370 -11.44 6.46 -4.30
C LEU A 370 -10.17 6.32 -3.47
N ASP A 371 -9.32 5.32 -3.75
CA ASP A 371 -8.04 5.20 -3.06
C ASP A 371 -6.88 5.31 -4.05
N LEU A 372 -5.70 5.55 -3.52
CA LEU A 372 -4.50 5.83 -4.33
C LEU A 372 -3.50 4.68 -4.23
N PRO A 373 -2.71 4.45 -5.29
CA PRO A 373 -1.76 3.34 -5.26
C PRO A 373 -0.56 3.65 -4.38
N MET A 374 -0.33 2.79 -3.38
CA MET A 374 0.82 2.91 -2.48
C MET A 374 2.14 2.85 -3.25
N LYS A 375 2.15 2.10 -4.35
CA LYS A 375 3.37 1.94 -5.15
C LYS A 375 3.81 3.28 -5.74
N VAL A 376 2.85 4.11 -6.18
CA VAL A 376 3.18 5.45 -6.69
C VAL A 376 3.67 6.36 -5.55
N VAL A 377 3.04 6.26 -4.37
CA VAL A 377 3.48 7.02 -3.20
C VAL A 377 4.95 6.71 -2.90
N ASP A 378 5.32 5.44 -2.91
CA ASP A 378 6.69 5.00 -2.65
C ASP A 378 7.65 5.49 -3.75
N MET A 379 7.23 5.42 -5.00
CA MET A 379 8.03 5.93 -6.13
C MET A 379 8.29 7.42 -5.99
N PHE A 380 7.25 8.18 -5.64
CA PHE A 380 7.41 9.63 -5.44
C PHE A 380 8.33 9.94 -4.26
N GLY A 381 8.32 9.09 -3.23
CA GLY A 381 9.28 9.22 -2.13
C GLY A 381 10.72 9.13 -2.59
N CYS A 382 10.96 8.34 -3.63
CA CYS A 382 12.28 8.19 -4.25
C CYS A 382 12.56 9.23 -5.34
N CYS A 383 11.68 10.21 -5.49
CA CYS A 383 11.74 11.24 -6.56
C CYS A 383 11.69 10.63 -7.96
N LEU A 384 10.99 9.51 -8.09
CA LEU A 384 10.86 8.80 -9.36
C LEU A 384 9.58 9.25 -10.06
N PRO A 385 9.66 9.86 -11.24
CA PRO A 385 8.45 10.22 -12.00
C PRO A 385 7.70 8.95 -12.43
N VAL A 386 6.40 9.07 -12.63
CA VAL A 386 5.54 7.91 -12.90
C VAL A 386 4.61 8.19 -14.06
N CYS A 387 4.40 7.16 -14.90
CA CYS A 387 3.25 7.11 -15.81
C CYS A 387 2.23 6.18 -15.16
N ALA A 388 1.03 6.67 -14.90
CA ALA A 388 0.00 5.90 -14.19
C ALA A 388 -1.29 5.84 -14.99
N ILE A 389 -1.95 4.68 -14.94
CA ILE A 389 -3.22 4.50 -15.62
C ILE A 389 -4.30 5.29 -14.88
N ASN A 390 -5.16 5.97 -15.64
CA ASN A 390 -6.15 6.88 -15.07
C ASN A 390 -7.26 6.14 -14.32
N PHE A 391 -7.71 6.76 -13.23
CA PHE A 391 -8.96 6.45 -12.56
C PHE A 391 -9.40 7.69 -11.77
N HIS A 392 -10.59 7.63 -11.17
CA HIS A 392 -11.31 8.80 -10.69
C HIS A 392 -10.50 9.77 -9.83
N CYS A 393 -9.83 9.30 -8.78
CA CYS A 393 -9.14 10.21 -7.85
C CYS A 393 -7.63 10.27 -8.06
N LEU A 394 -7.09 9.66 -9.13
CA LEU A 394 -5.64 9.63 -9.34
C LEU A 394 -5.02 11.02 -9.35
N HIS A 395 -5.76 12.03 -9.82
CA HIS A 395 -5.26 13.41 -9.90
C HIS A 395 -4.88 14.00 -8.54
N GLU A 396 -5.35 13.42 -7.44
CA GLU A 396 -4.92 13.87 -6.11
C GLU A 396 -3.47 13.54 -5.83
N LEU A 397 -2.89 12.58 -6.56
CA LEU A 397 -1.50 12.16 -6.38
C LEU A 397 -0.64 12.46 -7.60
N VAL A 398 -1.07 12.02 -8.79
CA VAL A 398 -0.30 12.21 -10.02
C VAL A 398 -0.82 13.45 -10.75
N LYS A 399 0.02 14.47 -10.81
CA LYS A 399 -0.28 15.72 -11.49
C LYS A 399 0.29 15.63 -12.90
N HIS A 400 -0.61 15.48 -13.88
CA HIS A 400 -0.22 15.25 -15.29
C HIS A 400 0.70 16.36 -15.77
N GLU A 401 1.84 15.96 -16.35
CA GLU A 401 2.89 16.87 -16.89
C GLU A 401 3.59 17.71 -15.83
N GLU A 402 3.43 17.36 -14.55
CA GLU A 402 4.11 18.05 -13.45
C GLU A 402 5.03 17.09 -12.68
N ASN A 403 4.52 15.96 -12.21
CA ASN A 403 5.34 14.97 -11.52
C ASN A 403 5.24 13.59 -12.19
N GLY A 404 4.48 13.50 -13.26
CA GLY A 404 4.28 12.27 -13.99
C GLY A 404 3.31 12.49 -15.12
N MET A 405 2.87 11.40 -15.71
CA MET A 405 1.91 11.42 -16.81
C MET A 405 0.77 10.45 -16.50
N VAL A 406 -0.42 10.77 -17.00
CA VAL A 406 -1.61 9.93 -16.83
C VAL A 406 -2.02 9.42 -18.20
N PHE A 407 -2.22 8.11 -18.33
CA PHE A 407 -2.60 7.51 -19.61
C PHE A 407 -3.89 6.70 -19.47
N MET A 408 -4.58 6.53 -20.60
CA MET A 408 -5.83 5.76 -20.64
C MET A 408 -5.61 4.36 -21.25
N ASP A 409 -4.67 4.22 -22.18
CA ASP A 409 -4.47 2.97 -22.92
C ASP A 409 -3.00 2.83 -23.31
N SER A 410 -2.70 1.73 -24.01
CA SER A 410 -1.33 1.41 -24.42
C SER A 410 -0.77 2.42 -25.43
N GLU A 411 -1.62 2.99 -26.30
CA GLU A 411 -1.17 3.98 -27.28
C GLU A 411 -0.69 5.25 -26.57
N GLU A 412 -1.46 5.72 -25.59
CA GLU A 412 -1.06 6.89 -24.82
C GLU A 412 0.21 6.63 -24.02
N LEU A 413 0.31 5.44 -23.40
CA LEU A 413 1.52 5.09 -22.66
C LEU A 413 2.74 5.08 -23.58
N ALA A 414 2.61 4.49 -24.77
CA ALA A 414 3.71 4.46 -25.74
C ALA A 414 4.14 5.89 -26.13
N ASP A 415 3.16 6.76 -26.41
CA ASP A 415 3.45 8.17 -26.73
C ASP A 415 4.16 8.87 -25.58
N GLN A 416 3.75 8.60 -24.35
CA GLN A 416 4.39 9.20 -23.17
C GLN A 416 5.82 8.71 -22.99
N LEU A 417 6.06 7.42 -23.21
CA LEU A 417 7.42 6.89 -23.16
C LEU A 417 8.30 7.56 -24.21
N LYS A 418 7.77 7.74 -25.41
CA LYS A 418 8.51 8.43 -26.48
C LYS A 418 8.84 9.86 -26.10
N ILE A 419 7.87 10.61 -25.59
CA ILE A 419 8.08 12.00 -25.17
C ILE A 419 9.13 12.07 -24.05
N LEU A 420 9.00 11.23 -23.04
CA LEU A 420 9.86 11.29 -21.86
C LEU A 420 11.29 10.87 -22.16
N PHE A 421 11.49 9.94 -23.09
CA PHE A 421 12.82 9.42 -23.40
C PHE A 421 13.44 10.04 -24.65
N SER A 422 12.75 10.93 -25.36
CA SER A 422 13.26 11.47 -26.63
C SER A 422 14.52 12.33 -26.46
N GLU A 423 14.70 12.95 -25.28
CA GLU A 423 15.88 13.74 -24.98
C GLU A 423 16.57 13.21 -23.73
N PHE A 424 16.66 11.89 -23.66
CA PHE A 424 17.11 11.19 -22.44
C PHE A 424 18.51 11.61 -21.99
N SER A 425 19.43 11.83 -22.93
CA SER A 425 20.79 12.21 -22.57
C SER A 425 20.95 13.69 -22.21
N SER A 426 19.94 14.50 -22.47
CA SER A 426 19.99 15.94 -22.14
C SER A 426 19.74 16.14 -20.65
N PRO A 427 20.51 17.01 -19.96
CA PRO A 427 20.25 17.28 -18.55
C PRO A 427 18.94 18.03 -18.29
N ASP A 428 18.38 18.68 -19.32
CA ASP A 428 17.14 19.42 -19.21
C ASP A 428 15.93 18.65 -19.70
N ASN A 429 16.00 17.31 -19.71
CA ASN A 429 14.90 16.50 -20.20
C ASN A 429 13.69 16.57 -19.28
N ARG A 430 12.56 16.07 -19.80
CA ARG A 430 11.27 16.10 -19.07
C ARG A 430 11.32 15.34 -17.75
N LEU A 431 12.01 14.20 -17.74
CA LEU A 431 12.12 13.39 -16.54
C LEU A 431 12.83 14.14 -15.42
N ASN A 432 13.92 14.84 -15.76
CA ASN A 432 14.65 15.63 -14.76
C ASN A 432 13.82 16.80 -14.27
N GLN A 433 12.97 17.37 -15.12
CA GLN A 433 12.06 18.42 -14.69
C GLN A 433 11.03 17.87 -13.69
N PHE A 434 10.48 16.70 -13.96
CA PHE A 434 9.55 16.05 -13.04
C PHE A 434 10.23 15.73 -11.70
N ARG A 435 11.48 15.23 -11.74
CA ARG A 435 12.26 14.96 -10.52
C ARG A 435 12.44 16.23 -9.69
N LYS A 436 12.76 17.33 -10.36
CA LYS A 436 12.93 18.61 -9.69
C LYS A 436 11.62 19.04 -9.03
N ASN A 437 10.50 18.88 -9.73
CA ASN A 437 9.18 19.20 -9.17
C ASN A 437 8.88 18.35 -7.94
N LEU A 438 9.23 17.06 -7.99
CA LEU A 438 9.03 16.17 -6.83
C LEU A 438 9.88 16.57 -5.64
N LYS A 439 11.13 16.97 -5.88
CA LYS A 439 12.02 17.41 -4.80
C LYS A 439 11.56 18.73 -4.19
N GLU A 440 11.08 19.65 -5.02
CA GLU A 440 10.66 20.96 -4.57
C GLU A 440 9.28 20.95 -3.94
N SER A 441 8.45 19.99 -4.27
CA SER A 441 7.15 19.84 -3.60
C SER A 441 7.43 19.54 -2.12
N LYS A 442 6.78 20.30 -1.24
CA LYS A 442 6.98 20.13 0.20
C LYS A 442 6.16 18.94 0.69
N GLN A 443 6.46 17.77 0.15
CA GLN A 443 5.78 16.56 0.57
C GLN A 443 6.34 16.11 1.90
N LEU A 444 5.52 16.21 2.93
CA LEU A 444 5.90 15.71 4.24
C LEU A 444 6.00 14.19 4.20
N ARG A 445 6.98 13.67 4.91
CA ARG A 445 7.05 12.23 5.14
C ARG A 445 5.95 11.84 6.12
N TRP A 446 5.76 10.53 6.27
CA TRP A 446 4.67 10.00 7.09
C TRP A 446 4.67 10.59 8.51
N ASP A 447 5.81 10.56 9.18
CA ASP A 447 5.85 11.00 10.59
C ASP A 447 5.46 12.47 10.76
N GLU A 448 5.97 13.34 9.88
CA GLU A 448 5.65 14.77 9.96
C GLU A 448 4.19 15.03 9.63
N SER A 449 3.68 14.38 8.60
CA SER A 449 2.29 14.52 8.19
C SER A 449 1.36 13.99 9.28
N TRP A 450 1.71 12.85 9.87
CA TRP A 450 0.93 12.22 10.93
C TRP A 450 0.86 13.14 12.17
N GLU A 451 1.97 13.73 12.54
CA GLU A 451 2.02 14.64 13.69
C GLU A 451 1.10 15.85 13.50
N ARG A 452 1.03 16.35 12.28
CA ARG A 452 0.19 17.53 11.99
C ARG A 452 -1.29 17.19 11.85
N THR A 453 -1.60 16.04 11.27
CA THR A 453 -2.96 15.71 10.86
C THR A 453 -3.68 14.76 11.82
N VAL A 454 -2.98 13.74 12.30
CA VAL A 454 -3.60 12.66 13.08
C VAL A 454 -3.39 12.86 14.58
N PHE A 455 -2.18 13.20 15.00
CA PHE A 455 -1.87 13.33 16.43
C PHE A 455 -2.84 14.24 17.19
N PRO A 456 -3.21 15.43 16.66
CA PRO A 456 -4.18 16.26 17.38
C PRO A 456 -5.53 15.60 17.62
N LEU A 457 -5.93 14.70 16.73
CA LEU A 457 -7.20 13.99 16.88
C LEU A 457 -7.19 13.03 18.08
N PHE A 458 -6.02 12.50 18.42
CA PHE A 458 -5.86 11.60 19.55
C PHE A 458 -5.71 12.35 20.88
N THR A 459 -5.26 13.61 20.85
CA THR A 459 -5.03 14.38 22.06
C THR A 459 -6.22 15.23 22.49
N HIS A 460 -7.15 15.51 21.57
CA HIS A 460 -8.33 16.34 21.87
C HIS A 460 -9.58 15.50 22.12
N THR A 461 -9.44 14.19 22.20
CA THR A 461 -10.54 13.28 22.58
C THR A 461 -10.38 12.82 24.03
#